data_4cd9e396de08e5e41dc7b4a64d8202ae
#
_entry.id   4cd9e396de08e5e41dc7b4a64d8202ae
#
_cell.length_a   1.000
_cell.length_b   1.000
_cell.length_c   1.000
_cell.angle_alpha   90.00
_cell.angle_beta   90.00
_cell.angle_gamma   90.00
#
_symmetry.space_group_name_H-M   'P 1'
#
loop_
_entity.id
_entity.type
_entity.pdbx_description
1 polymer ?
#
loop_
_entity_poly.entity_id
_entity_poly.type
_entity_poly.pdbx_seq_one_letter_code
_entity_poly.pdbx_strand_id
1 'polypeptide(L)'
;LILCPHKIPTKNLLPVAMTGCMMLLHVRFIGWFFAALTIFILQEADRLLPICEVSNKHARPQCAILAAPILGSVLWCTFQFAPTAENARPIRYPSETLLEVIATQNPQHLYSSAIGTGTFFAYNGTPCFVDSRIELYPSEVLHDFQVLEGSVPYTDTTIDYFGPIIDKYQFDMMVLCQHDNVGLTAYMSQRSDWQLIYTSSVYAVFVPKT
;
A
#
# COMPACT_ATOMS: atom_id res chain seq x y z
N LEU A 1 5.98 -31.83 8.82
CA LEU A 1 6.34 -32.68 7.65
C LEU A 1 7.08 -33.97 8.07
N ILE A 2 7.69 -33.99 9.25
CA ILE A 2 8.49 -35.12 9.76
C ILE A 2 7.60 -36.23 10.38
N LEU A 3 6.32 -35.96 10.61
CA LEU A 3 5.42 -36.87 11.36
C LEU A 3 4.42 -37.64 10.51
N CYS A 4 4.39 -37.45 9.18
CA CYS A 4 3.46 -38.16 8.31
C CYS A 4 4.19 -39.10 7.37
N PRO A 5 4.03 -40.45 7.49
CA PRO A 5 4.66 -41.43 6.61
C PRO A 5 4.07 -41.45 5.17
N HIS A 6 3.03 -40.72 4.90
CA HIS A 6 2.41 -40.65 3.58
C HIS A 6 3.05 -39.58 2.70
N LYS A 7 3.48 -39.97 1.51
CA LYS A 7 4.05 -39.05 0.51
C LYS A 7 3.00 -38.03 0.07
N ILE A 8 3.14 -36.77 0.48
CA ILE A 8 2.31 -35.68 -0.03
C ILE A 8 2.62 -35.49 -1.51
N PRO A 9 1.62 -35.44 -2.40
CA PRO A 9 1.84 -35.22 -3.82
C PRO A 9 2.54 -33.86 -4.05
N THR A 10 3.65 -33.89 -4.76
CA THR A 10 4.45 -32.67 -5.03
C THR A 10 3.63 -31.57 -5.70
N LYS A 11 2.63 -31.94 -6.52
CA LYS A 11 1.71 -31.01 -7.18
C LYS A 11 0.91 -30.13 -6.19
N ASN A 12 0.59 -30.66 -5.01
CA ASN A 12 -0.18 -29.93 -3.99
C ASN A 12 0.74 -29.05 -3.12
N LEU A 13 2.00 -29.44 -2.96
CA LEU A 13 2.99 -28.67 -2.20
C LEU A 13 3.57 -27.49 -3.00
N LEU A 14 3.66 -27.62 -4.32
CA LEU A 14 4.30 -26.65 -5.20
C LEU A 14 3.69 -25.23 -5.09
N PRO A 15 2.37 -25.04 -5.15
CA PRO A 15 1.78 -23.69 -5.00
C PRO A 15 2.11 -23.04 -3.66
N VAL A 16 2.11 -23.82 -2.57
CA VAL A 16 2.45 -23.32 -1.23
C VAL A 16 3.93 -22.92 -1.15
N ALA A 17 4.82 -23.74 -1.72
CA ALA A 17 6.24 -23.42 -1.75
C ALA A 17 6.53 -22.17 -2.59
N MET A 18 5.92 -22.05 -3.77
CA MET A 18 6.10 -20.88 -4.64
C MET A 18 5.58 -19.60 -4.00
N THR A 19 4.35 -19.61 -3.47
CA THR A 19 3.78 -18.43 -2.81
C THR A 19 4.51 -18.09 -1.53
N GLY A 20 5.05 -19.08 -0.81
CA GLY A 20 5.93 -18.88 0.36
C GLY A 20 7.24 -18.19 0.00
N CYS A 21 7.90 -18.61 -1.09
CA CYS A 21 9.08 -17.92 -1.60
C CYS A 21 8.76 -16.48 -2.03
N MET A 22 7.65 -16.26 -2.73
CA MET A 22 7.21 -14.93 -3.12
C MET A 22 6.89 -14.04 -1.91
N MET A 23 6.30 -14.60 -0.85
CA MET A 23 6.04 -13.87 0.39
C MET A 23 7.34 -13.40 1.06
N LEU A 24 8.40 -14.23 1.06
CA LEU A 24 9.71 -13.86 1.61
C LEU A 24 10.37 -12.72 0.82
N LEU A 25 10.11 -12.63 -0.48
CA LEU A 25 10.64 -11.58 -1.34
C LEU A 25 9.81 -10.28 -1.26
N HIS A 26 8.49 -10.40 -1.11
CA HIS A 26 7.58 -9.26 -1.12
C HIS A 26 6.40 -9.47 -0.19
N VAL A 27 6.26 -8.59 0.80
CA VAL A 27 5.19 -8.61 1.83
C VAL A 27 3.78 -8.66 1.23
N ARG A 28 3.56 -8.07 0.06
CA ARG A 28 2.25 -8.08 -0.63
C ARG A 28 1.74 -9.48 -1.01
N PHE A 29 2.62 -10.49 -1.05
CA PHE A 29 2.21 -11.87 -1.34
C PHE A 29 1.76 -12.67 -0.11
N ILE A 30 1.77 -12.08 1.09
CA ILE A 30 1.32 -12.74 2.33
C ILE A 30 -0.10 -13.30 2.18
N GLY A 31 -1.03 -12.52 1.64
CA GLY A 31 -2.42 -12.96 1.44
C GLY A 31 -2.52 -14.18 0.52
N TRP A 32 -1.78 -14.19 -0.57
CA TRP A 32 -1.73 -15.32 -1.51
C TRP A 32 -1.12 -16.57 -0.90
N PHE A 33 -0.08 -16.41 -0.08
CA PHE A 33 0.53 -17.53 0.65
C PHE A 33 -0.48 -18.18 1.61
N PHE A 34 -1.18 -17.38 2.42
CA PHE A 34 -2.18 -17.93 3.34
C PHE A 34 -3.37 -18.56 2.61
N ALA A 35 -3.82 -18.00 1.49
CA ALA A 35 -4.86 -18.61 0.66
C ALA A 35 -4.41 -19.97 0.11
N ALA A 36 -3.21 -20.07 -0.46
CA ALA A 36 -2.65 -21.31 -0.96
C ALA A 36 -2.44 -22.36 0.15
N LEU A 37 -1.97 -21.92 1.32
CA LEU A 37 -1.77 -22.77 2.49
C LEU A 37 -3.11 -23.31 3.00
N THR A 38 -4.15 -22.48 3.05
CA THR A 38 -5.49 -22.88 3.47
C THR A 38 -6.06 -23.94 2.52
N ILE A 39 -5.98 -23.71 1.22
CA ILE A 39 -6.43 -24.68 0.20
C ILE A 39 -5.66 -26.00 0.35
N PHE A 40 -4.34 -25.93 0.53
CA PHE A 40 -3.50 -27.10 0.74
C PHE A 40 -3.93 -27.89 1.99
N ILE A 41 -4.14 -27.21 3.13
CA ILE A 41 -4.58 -27.85 4.37
C ILE A 41 -5.95 -28.51 4.17
N LEU A 42 -6.90 -27.83 3.51
CA LEU A 42 -8.23 -28.38 3.24
C LEU A 42 -8.17 -29.61 2.32
N GLN A 43 -7.33 -29.58 1.29
CA GLN A 43 -7.17 -30.71 0.35
C GLN A 43 -6.51 -31.93 0.98
N GLU A 44 -5.59 -31.70 1.91
CA GLU A 44 -4.85 -32.77 2.58
C GLU A 44 -5.42 -33.10 3.96
N ALA A 45 -6.51 -32.44 4.39
CA ALA A 45 -7.12 -32.62 5.71
C ALA A 45 -7.46 -34.08 5.99
N ASP A 46 -8.06 -34.77 5.03
CA ASP A 46 -8.43 -36.20 5.15
C ASP A 46 -7.21 -37.13 5.24
N ARG A 47 -6.05 -36.69 4.75
CA ARG A 47 -4.79 -37.44 4.77
C ARG A 47 -3.95 -37.10 5.99
N LEU A 48 -3.99 -35.84 6.43
CA LEU A 48 -3.27 -35.34 7.59
C LEU A 48 -3.97 -35.73 8.89
N LEU A 49 -5.30 -35.80 8.83
CA LEU A 49 -6.16 -36.32 9.86
C LEU A 49 -6.65 -37.68 9.37
N PRO A 50 -5.99 -38.80 9.71
CA PRO A 50 -6.60 -40.10 9.48
C PRO A 50 -7.95 -40.05 10.18
N ILE A 51 -9.03 -40.11 9.37
CA ILE A 51 -10.40 -40.03 9.86
C ILE A 51 -10.47 -41.01 11.01
N CYS A 52 -10.47 -40.45 12.19
CA CYS A 52 -10.66 -41.22 13.36
C CYS A 52 -12.11 -41.69 13.34
N GLU A 53 -12.35 -42.92 12.96
CA GLU A 53 -13.42 -43.72 13.55
C GLU A 53 -13.22 -43.82 15.07
N VAL A 54 -12.40 -42.95 15.63
CA VAL A 54 -12.06 -42.88 17.03
C VAL A 54 -13.15 -42.12 17.76
N SER A 55 -13.82 -42.91 18.61
CA SER A 55 -14.57 -42.46 19.76
C SER A 55 -14.41 -40.97 20.03
N ASN A 56 -15.54 -40.26 20.06
CA ASN A 56 -15.76 -38.81 20.25
C ASN A 56 -14.95 -38.14 21.38
N LYS A 57 -14.20 -38.91 22.20
CA LYS A 57 -13.39 -38.38 23.32
C LYS A 57 -12.01 -37.82 22.93
N HIS A 58 -11.45 -38.21 21.80
CA HIS A 58 -10.10 -37.77 21.39
C HIS A 58 -10.07 -36.80 20.19
N ALA A 59 -11.19 -36.53 19.54
CA ALA A 59 -11.26 -35.59 18.41
C ALA A 59 -11.02 -34.13 18.83
N ARG A 60 -11.38 -33.74 20.05
CA ARG A 60 -11.21 -32.37 20.56
C ARG A 60 -9.77 -31.84 20.61
N PRO A 61 -8.76 -32.60 21.12
CA PRO A 61 -7.41 -32.10 21.16
C PRO A 61 -6.76 -31.99 19.78
N GLN A 62 -7.11 -32.83 18.83
CA GLN A 62 -6.54 -32.83 17.48
C GLN A 62 -7.04 -31.61 16.67
N CYS A 63 -8.33 -31.27 16.75
CA CYS A 63 -8.84 -30.03 16.18
C CYS A 63 -8.22 -28.80 16.79
N ALA A 64 -7.91 -28.80 18.09
CA ALA A 64 -7.25 -27.69 18.75
C ALA A 64 -5.81 -27.50 18.26
N ILE A 65 -5.06 -28.59 18.02
CA ILE A 65 -3.67 -28.55 17.52
C ILE A 65 -3.63 -27.95 16.10
N LEU A 66 -4.63 -28.21 15.26
CA LEU A 66 -4.73 -27.64 13.91
C LEU A 66 -5.27 -26.20 13.91
N ALA A 67 -6.20 -25.90 14.81
CA ALA A 67 -6.77 -24.56 14.95
C ALA A 67 -5.77 -23.55 15.56
N ALA A 68 -4.86 -24.01 16.43
CA ALA A 68 -3.91 -23.14 17.11
C ALA A 68 -3.00 -22.33 16.19
N PRO A 69 -2.33 -22.90 15.14
CA PRO A 69 -1.52 -22.11 14.23
C PRO A 69 -2.34 -21.18 13.36
N ILE A 70 -3.58 -21.54 13.00
CA ILE A 70 -4.48 -20.67 12.23
C ILE A 70 -4.91 -19.49 13.07
N LEU A 71 -5.37 -19.74 14.30
CA LEU A 71 -5.73 -18.68 15.26
C LEU A 71 -4.51 -17.82 15.62
N GLY A 72 -3.35 -18.42 15.83
CA GLY A 72 -2.11 -17.72 16.08
C GLY A 72 -1.71 -16.81 14.92
N SER A 73 -1.87 -17.26 13.68
CA SER A 73 -1.59 -16.46 12.49
C SER A 73 -2.60 -15.31 12.33
N VAL A 74 -3.88 -15.57 12.57
CA VAL A 74 -4.93 -14.53 12.54
C VAL A 74 -4.70 -13.49 13.63
N LEU A 75 -4.38 -13.92 14.85
CA LEU A 75 -4.05 -13.02 15.95
C LEU A 75 -2.77 -12.21 15.66
N TRP A 76 -1.73 -12.86 15.14
CA TRP A 76 -0.51 -12.17 14.74
C TRP A 76 -0.78 -11.12 13.66
N CYS A 77 -1.52 -11.46 12.60
CA CYS A 77 -1.91 -10.51 11.56
C CYS A 77 -2.74 -9.36 12.14
N THR A 78 -3.72 -9.64 13.01
CA THR A 78 -4.51 -8.58 13.66
C THR A 78 -3.63 -7.68 14.53
N PHE A 79 -2.66 -8.22 15.25
CA PHE A 79 -1.72 -7.41 16.04
C PHE A 79 -0.77 -6.58 15.18
N GLN A 80 -0.27 -7.12 14.06
CA GLN A 80 0.61 -6.39 13.15
C GLN A 80 -0.12 -5.31 12.34
N PHE A 81 -1.38 -5.57 12.01
CA PHE A 81 -2.20 -4.64 11.22
C PHE A 81 -3.23 -3.87 12.06
N ALA A 82 -3.34 -4.19 13.37
CA ALA A 82 -4.10 -3.34 14.28
C ALA A 82 -3.40 -1.98 14.33
N PRO A 83 -4.07 -0.88 13.99
CA PRO A 83 -3.50 0.44 14.11
C PRO A 83 -3.19 0.67 15.61
N THR A 84 -1.91 0.55 15.99
CA THR A 84 -1.47 1.11 17.27
C THR A 84 -1.73 2.60 17.19
N ALA A 85 -2.21 3.21 18.26
CA ALA A 85 -2.58 4.63 18.30
C ALA A 85 -1.44 5.55 17.81
N GLU A 86 -0.20 5.07 17.89
CA GLU A 86 1.01 5.76 17.42
C GLU A 86 1.29 5.58 15.91
N ASN A 87 0.84 4.46 15.32
CA ASN A 87 1.02 4.14 13.89
C ASN A 87 -0.26 4.23 13.07
N ALA A 88 -1.40 4.49 13.68
CA ALA A 88 -2.61 4.89 12.98
C ALA A 88 -2.41 6.31 12.43
N ARG A 89 -1.53 6.44 11.43
CA ARG A 89 -1.71 7.55 10.49
C ARG A 89 -3.12 7.36 9.98
N PRO A 90 -4.05 8.25 10.33
CA PRO A 90 -5.42 8.11 9.85
C PRO A 90 -5.30 7.97 8.34
N ILE A 91 -5.94 6.95 7.77
CA ILE A 91 -6.05 6.84 6.30
C ILE A 91 -6.73 8.14 5.91
N ARG A 92 -5.94 9.05 5.37
CA ARG A 92 -6.37 10.42 5.10
C ARG A 92 -6.99 10.41 3.72
N TYR A 93 -8.22 9.90 3.65
CA TYR A 93 -8.98 10.01 2.42
C TYR A 93 -9.27 11.49 2.13
N PRO A 94 -9.15 11.90 0.87
CA PRO A 94 -9.59 13.21 0.45
C PRO A 94 -11.04 13.45 0.85
N SER A 95 -11.33 14.63 1.41
CA SER A 95 -12.70 15.03 1.74
C SER A 95 -13.52 15.26 0.47
N GLU A 96 -14.85 15.18 0.59
CA GLU A 96 -15.75 15.51 -0.52
C GLU A 96 -15.49 16.92 -1.06
N THR A 97 -15.26 17.89 -0.17
CA THR A 97 -14.91 19.27 -0.55
C THR A 97 -13.62 19.33 -1.39
N LEU A 98 -12.59 18.53 -1.03
CA LEU A 98 -11.38 18.46 -1.84
C LEU A 98 -11.64 17.88 -3.22
N LEU A 99 -12.48 16.84 -3.30
CA LEU A 99 -12.88 16.25 -4.59
C LEU A 99 -13.65 17.23 -5.45
N GLU A 100 -14.56 18.02 -4.87
CA GLU A 100 -15.28 19.10 -5.57
C GLU A 100 -14.33 20.16 -6.15
N VAL A 101 -13.33 20.58 -5.36
CA VAL A 101 -12.29 21.52 -5.82
C VAL A 101 -11.52 20.94 -7.02
N ILE A 102 -11.10 19.68 -6.93
CA ILE A 102 -10.38 19.01 -8.04
C ILE A 102 -11.28 18.90 -9.26
N ALA A 103 -12.52 18.44 -9.09
CA ALA A 103 -13.48 18.29 -10.19
C ALA A 103 -13.79 19.65 -10.88
N THR A 104 -13.89 20.73 -10.11
CA THR A 104 -14.12 22.08 -10.65
C THR A 104 -12.96 22.58 -11.50
N GLN A 105 -11.73 22.26 -11.09
CA GLN A 105 -10.52 22.68 -11.81
C GLN A 105 -10.23 21.78 -13.02
N ASN A 106 -10.70 20.52 -13.01
CA ASN A 106 -10.52 19.51 -14.07
C ASN A 106 -9.05 19.40 -14.54
N PRO A 107 -8.09 19.11 -13.64
CA PRO A 107 -6.68 19.09 -13.98
C PRO A 107 -6.35 17.97 -14.96
N GLN A 108 -5.41 18.23 -15.86
CA GLN A 108 -4.88 17.26 -16.80
C GLN A 108 -3.57 16.63 -16.28
N HIS A 109 -2.82 17.38 -15.49
CA HIS A 109 -1.51 16.99 -14.94
C HIS A 109 -1.49 17.19 -13.43
N LEU A 110 -2.25 16.36 -12.72
CA LEU A 110 -2.36 16.39 -11.27
C LEU A 110 -1.16 15.71 -10.61
N TYR A 111 -0.48 16.40 -9.71
CA TYR A 111 0.45 15.80 -8.75
C TYR A 111 -0.22 15.59 -7.40
N SER A 112 0.00 14.42 -6.79
CA SER A 112 -0.37 14.13 -5.40
C SER A 112 0.86 13.67 -4.62
N SER A 113 1.10 14.24 -3.47
CA SER A 113 2.26 13.95 -2.63
C SER A 113 2.24 12.57 -1.98
N ALA A 114 1.16 11.82 -2.08
CA ALA A 114 1.06 10.48 -1.54
C ALA A 114 0.49 9.51 -2.59
N ILE A 115 1.18 8.39 -2.80
CA ILE A 115 0.77 7.35 -3.77
C ILE A 115 -0.67 6.88 -3.50
N GLY A 116 -1.04 6.69 -2.22
CA GLY A 116 -2.40 6.27 -1.87
C GLY A 116 -3.47 7.29 -2.26
N THR A 117 -3.18 8.58 -2.10
CA THR A 117 -4.07 9.66 -2.51
C THR A 117 -4.15 9.76 -4.03
N GLY A 118 -3.01 9.63 -4.73
CA GLY A 118 -2.97 9.57 -6.19
C GLY A 118 -3.79 8.41 -6.75
N THR A 119 -3.69 7.24 -6.13
CA THR A 119 -4.52 6.06 -6.47
C THR A 119 -6.01 6.33 -6.28
N PHE A 120 -6.38 7.02 -5.21
CA PHE A 120 -7.77 7.39 -4.94
C PHE A 120 -8.31 8.35 -6.01
N PHE A 121 -7.53 9.35 -6.42
CA PHE A 121 -7.91 10.25 -7.52
C PHE A 121 -8.06 9.51 -8.85
N ALA A 122 -7.09 8.65 -9.19
CA ALA A 122 -7.14 7.84 -10.40
C ALA A 122 -8.37 6.92 -10.43
N TYR A 123 -8.74 6.33 -9.29
CA TYR A 123 -9.96 5.52 -9.15
C TYR A 123 -11.24 6.35 -9.38
N ASN A 124 -11.25 7.61 -8.96
CA ASN A 124 -12.36 8.54 -9.17
C ASN A 124 -12.32 9.27 -10.53
N GLY A 125 -11.50 8.80 -11.46
CA GLY A 125 -11.47 9.29 -12.84
C GLY A 125 -10.59 10.53 -13.06
N THR A 126 -9.83 10.97 -12.06
CA THR A 126 -8.87 12.08 -12.22
C THR A 126 -7.46 11.48 -12.36
N PRO A 127 -6.82 11.58 -13.55
CA PRO A 127 -5.46 11.09 -13.75
C PRO A 127 -4.48 11.76 -12.79
N CYS A 128 -3.58 10.97 -12.19
CA CYS A 128 -2.56 11.47 -11.29
C CYS A 128 -1.17 11.08 -11.79
N PHE A 129 -0.16 11.89 -11.49
CA PHE A 129 1.21 11.71 -11.95
C PHE A 129 1.77 10.33 -11.59
N VAL A 130 1.58 9.88 -10.35
CA VAL A 130 1.95 8.53 -9.89
C VAL A 130 0.85 7.97 -9.01
N ASP A 131 0.54 6.70 -9.21
CA ASP A 131 -0.41 5.92 -8.40
C ASP A 131 0.22 4.60 -7.90
N SER A 132 -0.57 3.72 -7.28
CA SER A 132 -0.07 2.46 -6.70
C SER A 132 0.48 1.45 -7.71
N ARG A 133 0.31 1.69 -9.00
CA ARG A 133 0.86 0.85 -10.08
C ARG A 133 2.30 1.25 -10.40
N ILE A 134 3.12 1.40 -9.36
CA ILE A 134 4.49 1.91 -9.45
C ILE A 134 5.37 1.12 -10.43
N GLU A 135 5.06 -0.16 -10.64
CA GLU A 135 5.76 -1.01 -11.60
C GLU A 135 5.57 -0.62 -13.08
N LEU A 136 4.59 0.22 -13.39
CA LEU A 136 4.31 0.69 -14.75
C LEU A 136 5.07 1.96 -15.11
N TYR A 137 5.65 2.65 -14.12
CA TYR A 137 6.34 3.91 -14.34
C TYR A 137 7.83 3.70 -14.60
N PRO A 138 8.44 4.46 -15.51
CA PRO A 138 9.88 4.49 -15.71
C PRO A 138 10.61 4.88 -14.42
N SER A 139 11.82 4.37 -14.23
CA SER A 139 12.64 4.67 -13.05
C SER A 139 12.91 6.17 -12.86
N GLU A 140 13.02 6.91 -13.94
CA GLU A 140 13.18 8.37 -13.92
C GLU A 140 11.97 9.08 -13.31
N VAL A 141 10.74 8.69 -13.71
CA VAL A 141 9.49 9.24 -13.16
C VAL A 141 9.38 8.94 -11.67
N LEU A 142 9.72 7.72 -11.26
CA LEU A 142 9.71 7.34 -9.85
C LEU A 142 10.77 8.09 -9.03
N HIS A 143 11.94 8.33 -9.60
CA HIS A 143 12.97 9.14 -8.96
C HIS A 143 12.50 10.58 -8.75
N ASP A 144 11.97 11.21 -9.80
CA ASP A 144 11.43 12.57 -9.73
C ASP A 144 10.28 12.68 -8.72
N PHE A 145 9.39 11.65 -8.68
CA PHE A 145 8.35 11.56 -7.66
C PHE A 145 8.93 11.51 -6.24
N GLN A 146 9.96 10.68 -6.00
CA GLN A 146 10.63 10.56 -4.70
C GLN A 146 11.31 11.85 -4.26
N VAL A 147 11.87 12.61 -5.21
CA VAL A 147 12.41 13.95 -4.94
C VAL A 147 11.29 14.89 -4.48
N LEU A 148 10.18 14.95 -5.21
CA LEU A 148 9.04 15.79 -4.83
C LEU A 148 8.41 15.36 -3.50
N GLU A 149 8.35 14.05 -3.20
CA GLU A 149 7.84 13.51 -1.94
C GLU A 149 8.77 13.80 -0.75
N GLY A 150 10.03 14.18 -1.02
CA GLY A 150 11.04 14.43 0.02
C GLY A 150 11.68 13.15 0.57
N SER A 151 11.53 12.03 -0.12
CA SER A 151 12.14 10.75 0.26
C SER A 151 13.62 10.69 -0.07
N VAL A 152 14.10 11.56 -0.97
CA VAL A 152 15.52 11.72 -1.30
C VAL A 152 16.09 12.83 -0.41
N PRO A 153 17.16 12.58 0.36
CA PRO A 153 17.75 13.61 1.22
C PRO A 153 18.38 14.70 0.36
N TYR A 154 18.01 15.94 0.63
CA TYR A 154 18.65 17.12 0.02
C TYR A 154 19.96 17.39 0.74
N THR A 155 21.05 17.32 0.01
CA THR A 155 22.40 17.60 0.56
C THR A 155 22.78 19.07 0.47
N ASP A 156 22.17 19.83 -0.43
CA ASP A 156 22.47 21.23 -0.66
C ASP A 156 21.16 22.04 -0.73
N THR A 157 20.94 22.88 0.24
CA THR A 157 19.73 23.75 0.34
C THR A 157 19.77 24.95 -0.63
N THR A 158 20.88 25.17 -1.33
CA THR A 158 21.00 26.24 -2.32
C THR A 158 20.50 25.82 -3.70
N ILE A 159 20.31 24.53 -3.92
CA ILE A 159 19.86 23.99 -5.20
C ILE A 159 18.32 23.90 -5.19
N ASP A 160 17.70 24.42 -6.23
CA ASP A 160 16.26 24.20 -6.47
C ASP A 160 16.06 22.82 -7.08
N TYR A 161 15.64 21.86 -6.25
CA TYR A 161 15.33 20.49 -6.68
C TYR A 161 13.92 20.35 -7.23
N PHE A 162 12.99 21.20 -6.81
CA PHE A 162 11.56 21.05 -7.12
C PHE A 162 11.17 21.73 -8.43
N GLY A 163 11.66 22.96 -8.67
CA GLY A 163 11.31 23.76 -9.83
C GLY A 163 11.50 23.03 -11.16
N PRO A 164 12.69 22.47 -11.43
CA PRO A 164 12.96 21.75 -12.69
C PRO A 164 12.01 20.57 -12.92
N ILE A 165 11.61 19.85 -11.85
CA ILE A 165 10.68 18.72 -11.96
C ILE A 165 9.26 19.21 -12.23
N ILE A 166 8.82 20.24 -11.51
CA ILE A 166 7.50 20.84 -11.71
C ILE A 166 7.35 21.34 -13.14
N ASP A 167 8.37 22.03 -13.65
CA ASP A 167 8.38 22.57 -15.01
C ASP A 167 8.49 21.47 -16.08
N LYS A 168 9.23 20.38 -15.81
CA LYS A 168 9.36 19.23 -16.71
C LYS A 168 8.03 18.55 -16.97
N TYR A 169 7.22 18.34 -15.91
CA TYR A 169 5.95 17.62 -16.03
C TYR A 169 4.75 18.54 -16.23
N GLN A 170 4.95 19.87 -16.22
CA GLN A 170 3.92 20.87 -16.47
C GLN A 170 2.66 20.63 -15.64
N PHE A 171 2.85 20.42 -14.33
CA PHE A 171 1.71 20.23 -13.44
C PHE A 171 0.79 21.45 -13.46
N ASP A 172 -0.50 21.19 -13.59
CA ASP A 172 -1.57 22.19 -13.54
C ASP A 172 -2.31 22.20 -12.19
N MET A 173 -2.04 21.18 -11.35
CA MET A 173 -2.53 21.13 -9.97
C MET A 173 -1.58 20.29 -9.11
N MET A 174 -1.34 20.75 -7.89
CA MET A 174 -0.57 20.01 -6.88
C MET A 174 -1.40 19.86 -5.60
N VAL A 175 -1.69 18.62 -5.21
CA VAL A 175 -2.38 18.25 -3.97
C VAL A 175 -1.35 17.71 -3.00
N LEU A 176 -1.03 18.48 -1.98
CA LEU A 176 0.04 18.19 -1.03
C LEU A 176 -0.52 17.82 0.34
N CYS A 177 -0.05 16.70 0.90
CA CYS A 177 -0.30 16.35 2.30
C CYS A 177 0.63 17.19 3.18
N GLN A 178 0.09 18.15 3.92
CA GLN A 178 0.86 19.13 4.68
C GLN A 178 1.78 18.51 5.75
N HIS A 179 1.39 17.35 6.29
CA HIS A 179 2.18 16.68 7.33
C HIS A 179 3.31 15.81 6.77
N ASP A 180 3.10 15.24 5.60
CA ASP A 180 4.04 14.29 5.01
C ASP A 180 5.02 14.98 4.06
N ASN A 181 4.63 16.14 3.50
CA ASN A 181 5.41 16.87 2.51
C ASN A 181 5.60 18.35 2.86
N VAL A 182 6.18 18.58 4.04
CA VAL A 182 6.40 19.94 4.59
C VAL A 182 7.31 20.78 3.68
N GLY A 183 8.37 20.18 3.13
CA GLY A 183 9.35 20.87 2.29
C GLY A 183 8.73 21.41 0.99
N LEU A 184 8.03 20.56 0.24
CA LEU A 184 7.37 20.98 -1.00
C LEU A 184 6.22 21.94 -0.74
N THR A 185 5.46 21.77 0.36
CA THR A 185 4.39 22.69 0.74
C THR A 185 4.95 24.09 1.04
N ALA A 186 6.06 24.17 1.77
CA ALA A 186 6.73 25.44 2.05
C ALA A 186 7.27 26.08 0.76
N TYR A 187 7.89 25.29 -0.11
CA TYR A 187 8.38 25.75 -1.40
C TYR A 187 7.24 26.32 -2.27
N MET A 188 6.14 25.58 -2.43
CA MET A 188 4.98 26.04 -3.21
C MET A 188 4.33 27.30 -2.66
N SER A 189 4.32 27.46 -1.34
CA SER A 189 3.79 28.66 -0.68
C SER A 189 4.61 29.93 -0.96
N GLN A 190 5.88 29.79 -1.35
CA GLN A 190 6.79 30.89 -1.68
C GLN A 190 6.81 31.22 -3.19
N ARG A 191 6.30 30.35 -4.03
CA ARG A 191 6.25 30.56 -5.47
C ARG A 191 5.23 31.64 -5.83
N SER A 192 5.69 32.69 -6.54
CA SER A 192 4.84 33.81 -6.97
C SER A 192 3.92 33.46 -8.13
N ASP A 193 4.26 32.44 -8.92
CA ASP A 193 3.54 31.96 -10.10
C ASP A 193 2.47 30.92 -9.78
N TRP A 194 2.37 30.50 -8.50
CA TRP A 194 1.34 29.57 -8.02
C TRP A 194 0.44 30.23 -6.99
N GLN A 195 -0.78 29.73 -6.85
CA GLN A 195 -1.74 30.16 -5.85
C GLN A 195 -2.33 28.99 -5.08
N LEU A 196 -2.50 29.18 -3.77
CA LEU A 196 -3.20 28.25 -2.90
C LEU A 196 -4.71 28.48 -3.07
N ILE A 197 -5.43 27.44 -3.54
CA ILE A 197 -6.90 27.53 -3.75
C ILE A 197 -7.70 26.76 -2.70
N TYR A 198 -7.06 25.84 -1.99
CA TYR A 198 -7.69 25.07 -0.92
C TYR A 198 -6.67 24.72 0.15
N THR A 199 -7.10 24.78 1.42
CA THR A 199 -6.32 24.29 2.55
C THR A 199 -7.23 23.67 3.61
N SER A 200 -6.75 22.59 4.21
CA SER A 200 -7.37 21.91 5.36
C SER A 200 -6.28 21.56 6.37
N SER A 201 -6.63 20.87 7.45
CA SER A 201 -5.63 20.34 8.38
C SER A 201 -4.71 19.27 7.76
N VAL A 202 -5.08 18.69 6.62
CA VAL A 202 -4.37 17.58 5.99
C VAL A 202 -3.78 17.98 4.64
N TYR A 203 -4.54 18.70 3.81
CA TYR A 203 -4.19 18.97 2.41
C TYR A 203 -4.09 20.46 2.11
N ALA A 204 -3.14 20.80 1.25
CA ALA A 204 -3.05 22.07 0.55
C ALA A 204 -3.10 21.82 -0.96
N VAL A 205 -3.86 22.65 -1.70
CA VAL A 205 -3.98 22.55 -3.15
C VAL A 205 -3.49 23.84 -3.79
N PHE A 206 -2.55 23.66 -4.70
CA PHE A 206 -1.96 24.75 -5.46
C PHE A 206 -2.26 24.59 -6.94
N VAL A 207 -2.49 25.70 -7.63
CA VAL A 207 -2.64 25.81 -9.08
C VAL A 207 -1.80 26.94 -9.63
N PRO A 208 -1.36 26.91 -10.90
CA PRO A 208 -0.69 28.04 -11.53
C PRO A 208 -1.60 29.26 -11.53
N LYS A 209 -1.02 30.45 -11.38
CA LYS A 209 -1.75 31.72 -11.61
C LYS A 209 -1.93 31.92 -13.12
N THR A 210 -3.16 32.10 -13.53
CA THR A 210 -3.50 32.49 -14.91
C THR A 210 -3.17 33.96 -15.16
#